data_974538f8465b601ec8c047f24d3d74b6
#
_entry.id   974538f8465b601ec8c047f24d3d74b6
#
_cell.length_a   1.000
_cell.length_b   1.000
_cell.length_c   1.000
_cell.angle_alpha   90.00
_cell.angle_beta   90.00
_cell.angle_gamma   90.00
#
_symmetry.space_group_name_H-M   'P 1'
#
loop_
_entity.id
_entity.type
_entity.pdbx_description
1 polymer ?
#
loop_
_entity_poly.entity_id
_entity_poly.type
_entity_poly.pdbx_seq_one_letter_code
_entity_poly.pdbx_strand_id
1 'polypeptide(L)'
;IEGLEKYTLKQYYGSEFGARVFKISRDPQGNRLTYMKITGGSLKARSVISYSAKDGEKRLEEKANMLRIYSGEKFEPTDEVTAGGVCAVLGLSATYPGQGLGFEKDFFKPVLEPVLTYRVLLPAEISPVEFLPKLRQLEEEDPQLLVSGNATGEIYVHLMGEIQAEVLQSLVEERFGVHIEFDHGSIIYKETVAAPVEGV
;
A
#
# COMPACT_ATOMS: atom_id res chain seq x y z
N ILE A 1 -31.92 3.83 -12.42
CA ILE A 1 -31.72 2.79 -11.39
C ILE A 1 -31.75 1.40 -12.05
N GLU A 2 -32.70 1.06 -12.91
CA GLU A 2 -32.77 -0.24 -13.63
C GLU A 2 -31.53 -0.56 -14.49
N GLY A 3 -30.82 0.43 -15.00
CA GLY A 3 -29.59 0.25 -15.79
C GLY A 3 -28.38 -0.19 -14.96
N LEU A 4 -28.27 0.26 -13.71
CA LEU A 4 -27.20 -0.08 -12.78
C LEU A 4 -27.36 -1.50 -12.22
N GLU A 5 -28.56 -1.94 -11.93
CA GLU A 5 -28.84 -3.31 -11.49
C GLU A 5 -28.50 -4.35 -12.56
N LYS A 6 -28.73 -4.04 -13.83
CA LYS A 6 -28.39 -4.92 -14.96
C LYS A 6 -26.89 -5.10 -15.16
N TYR A 7 -26.06 -4.12 -14.77
CA TYR A 7 -24.59 -4.20 -14.82
C TYR A 7 -24.01 -4.95 -13.62
N THR A 8 -24.61 -4.83 -12.44
CA THR A 8 -24.14 -5.50 -11.22
C THR A 8 -24.51 -6.98 -11.16
N LEU A 9 -25.64 -7.38 -11.75
CA LEU A 9 -26.11 -8.78 -11.76
C LEU A 9 -25.41 -9.70 -12.78
N LYS A 10 -24.53 -9.19 -13.65
CA LYS A 10 -23.85 -9.99 -14.69
C LYS A 10 -22.41 -10.37 -14.38
N GLN A 11 -21.82 -9.99 -13.25
CA GLN A 11 -20.54 -10.54 -12.86
C GLN A 11 -20.72 -11.96 -12.30
N TYR A 12 -20.47 -12.95 -13.15
CA TYR A 12 -20.42 -14.34 -12.74
C TYR A 12 -19.10 -14.54 -11.97
N TYR A 13 -19.20 -14.55 -10.67
CA TYR A 13 -18.05 -14.84 -9.81
C TYR A 13 -17.82 -16.34 -9.77
N GLY A 14 -16.61 -16.80 -10.13
CA GLY A 14 -16.20 -18.19 -10.00
C GLY A 14 -16.19 -18.65 -8.54
N SER A 15 -16.18 -19.96 -8.34
CA SER A 15 -16.10 -20.57 -6.99
C SER A 15 -14.67 -20.55 -6.40
N GLU A 16 -13.65 -20.37 -7.23
CA GLU A 16 -12.26 -20.27 -6.81
C GLU A 16 -12.00 -18.92 -6.13
N PHE A 17 -11.21 -18.95 -5.04
CA PHE A 17 -10.87 -17.72 -4.32
C PHE A 17 -10.01 -16.79 -5.16
N GLY A 18 -10.44 -15.55 -5.25
CA GLY A 18 -9.69 -14.44 -5.81
C GLY A 18 -9.99 -13.15 -5.08
N ALA A 19 -8.99 -12.30 -4.94
CA ALA A 19 -9.16 -10.97 -4.36
C ALA A 19 -8.15 -9.98 -4.95
N ARG A 20 -8.50 -8.69 -4.92
CA ARG A 20 -7.64 -7.59 -5.33
C ARG A 20 -7.42 -6.62 -4.19
N VAL A 21 -6.18 -6.50 -3.77
CA VAL A 21 -5.76 -5.55 -2.73
C VAL A 21 -5.69 -4.15 -3.36
N PHE A 22 -6.40 -3.18 -2.81
CA PHE A 22 -6.42 -1.82 -3.35
C PHE A 22 -5.92 -0.75 -2.38
N LYS A 23 -5.84 -1.06 -1.08
CA LYS A 23 -5.35 -0.11 -0.07
C LYS A 23 -4.75 -0.86 1.12
N ILE A 24 -3.67 -0.29 1.65
CA ILE A 24 -3.14 -0.62 2.98
C ILE A 24 -3.40 0.59 3.87
N SER A 25 -3.73 0.37 5.12
CA SER A 25 -3.88 1.42 6.13
C SER A 25 -3.59 0.86 7.52
N ARG A 26 -3.60 1.71 8.54
CA ARG A 26 -3.51 1.30 9.94
C ARG A 26 -4.69 1.86 10.71
N ASP A 27 -5.20 1.07 11.66
CA ASP A 27 -6.22 1.56 12.58
C ASP A 27 -5.59 2.44 13.70
N PRO A 28 -6.40 3.12 14.53
CA PRO A 28 -5.90 3.95 15.63
C PRO A 28 -5.03 3.20 16.65
N GLN A 29 -5.10 1.86 16.68
CA GLN A 29 -4.27 1.01 17.53
C GLN A 29 -2.98 0.58 16.83
N GLY A 30 -2.74 1.04 15.59
CA GLY A 30 -1.56 0.69 14.80
C GLY A 30 -1.64 -0.64 14.05
N ASN A 31 -2.77 -1.36 14.13
CA ASN A 31 -2.92 -2.63 13.42
C ASN A 31 -2.98 -2.40 11.91
N ARG A 32 -2.23 -3.20 11.17
CA ARG A 32 -2.19 -3.16 9.71
C ARG A 32 -3.48 -3.75 9.13
N LEU A 33 -4.10 -3.00 8.23
CA LEU A 33 -5.33 -3.34 7.54
C LEU A 33 -5.06 -3.48 6.04
N THR A 34 -5.36 -4.64 5.49
CA THR A 34 -5.32 -4.90 4.05
C THR A 34 -6.73 -4.82 3.49
N TYR A 35 -7.02 -3.76 2.75
CA TYR A 35 -8.32 -3.59 2.09
C TYR A 35 -8.31 -4.29 0.75
N MET A 36 -9.31 -5.15 0.56
CA MET A 36 -9.43 -5.91 -0.68
C MET A 36 -10.88 -6.08 -1.11
N LYS A 37 -11.06 -6.25 -2.42
CA LYS A 37 -12.31 -6.69 -3.03
C LYS A 37 -12.19 -8.17 -3.35
N ILE A 38 -13.15 -8.96 -2.91
CA ILE A 38 -13.25 -10.37 -3.25
C ILE A 38 -13.82 -10.47 -4.67
N THR A 39 -13.09 -11.13 -5.57
CA THR A 39 -13.42 -11.25 -7.00
C THR A 39 -13.85 -12.65 -7.39
N GLY A 40 -13.71 -13.64 -6.51
CA GLY A 40 -14.16 -15.01 -6.69
C GLY A 40 -14.21 -15.77 -5.39
N GLY A 41 -15.09 -16.76 -5.30
CA GLY A 41 -15.28 -17.58 -4.12
C GLY A 41 -15.67 -16.78 -2.88
N SER A 42 -15.03 -17.07 -1.78
CA SER A 42 -15.21 -16.35 -0.51
C SER A 42 -13.94 -16.36 0.33
N LEU A 43 -13.80 -15.40 1.21
CA LEU A 43 -12.76 -15.34 2.22
C LEU A 43 -13.39 -15.53 3.60
N LYS A 44 -12.87 -16.50 4.36
CA LYS A 44 -13.30 -16.76 5.73
C LYS A 44 -12.29 -16.21 6.72
N ALA A 45 -12.80 -15.67 7.83
CA ALA A 45 -11.96 -15.30 8.96
C ALA A 45 -11.18 -16.53 9.45
N ARG A 46 -9.95 -16.32 9.87
CA ARG A 46 -9.01 -17.34 10.34
C ARG A 46 -8.53 -18.32 9.27
N SER A 47 -8.90 -18.15 8.00
CA SER A 47 -8.31 -18.94 6.90
C SER A 47 -6.89 -18.48 6.59
N VAL A 48 -6.11 -19.38 6.01
CA VAL A 48 -4.73 -19.09 5.55
C VAL A 48 -4.80 -18.65 4.09
N ILE A 49 -4.10 -17.56 3.79
CA ILE A 49 -3.94 -17.05 2.43
C ILE A 49 -2.47 -17.21 2.05
N SER A 50 -2.22 -17.79 0.87
CA SER A 50 -0.88 -17.91 0.30
C SER A 50 -0.71 -16.85 -0.78
N TYR A 51 0.37 -16.05 -0.69
CA TYR A 51 0.68 -14.98 -1.64
C TYR A 51 2.19 -14.71 -1.72
N SER A 52 2.63 -13.98 -2.72
CA SER A 52 4.04 -13.58 -2.86
C SER A 52 4.27 -12.17 -2.30
N ALA A 53 5.38 -11.94 -1.62
CA ALA A 53 5.80 -10.60 -1.26
C ALA A 53 6.14 -9.77 -2.52
N LYS A 54 6.21 -8.44 -2.38
CA LYS A 54 6.41 -7.50 -3.50
C LYS A 54 7.70 -7.75 -4.30
N ASP A 55 8.73 -8.27 -3.65
CA ASP A 55 10.01 -8.67 -4.26
C ASP A 55 9.91 -9.96 -5.11
N GLY A 56 8.80 -10.70 -4.98
CA GLY A 56 8.57 -11.95 -5.71
C GLY A 56 9.40 -13.14 -5.20
N GLU A 57 10.37 -12.92 -4.32
CA GLU A 57 11.31 -13.96 -3.86
C GLU A 57 10.72 -14.88 -2.79
N LYS A 58 9.77 -14.35 -2.01
CA LYS A 58 9.21 -15.07 -0.87
C LYS A 58 7.71 -15.30 -1.01
N ARG A 59 7.31 -16.58 -1.03
CA ARG A 59 5.91 -16.95 -0.86
C ARG A 59 5.60 -17.04 0.64
N LEU A 60 4.53 -16.38 1.04
CA LEU A 60 4.06 -16.30 2.41
C LEU A 60 2.73 -17.03 2.54
N GLU A 61 2.54 -17.65 3.71
CA GLU A 61 1.27 -18.23 4.14
C GLU A 61 0.89 -17.58 5.47
N GLU A 62 -0.10 -16.70 5.42
CA GLU A 62 -0.53 -15.94 6.57
C GLU A 62 -2.01 -16.08 6.83
N LYS A 63 -2.38 -15.92 8.09
CA LYS A 63 -3.75 -16.08 8.54
C LYS A 63 -4.52 -14.78 8.47
N ALA A 64 -5.66 -14.77 7.79
CA ALA A 64 -6.64 -13.69 7.84
C ALA A 64 -7.33 -13.68 9.21
N ASN A 65 -6.70 -13.10 10.23
CA ASN A 65 -7.14 -13.21 11.62
C ASN A 65 -8.55 -12.69 11.85
N MET A 66 -8.90 -11.57 11.22
CA MET A 66 -10.18 -10.91 11.34
C MET A 66 -10.54 -10.24 10.02
N LEU A 67 -11.82 -10.28 9.66
CA LEU A 67 -12.39 -9.54 8.55
C LEU A 67 -13.27 -8.44 9.11
N ARG A 68 -13.13 -7.22 8.59
CA ARG A 68 -13.92 -6.04 8.97
C ARG A 68 -14.60 -5.46 7.74
N ILE A 69 -15.89 -5.16 7.86
CA ILE A 69 -16.63 -4.39 6.86
C ILE A 69 -16.80 -2.97 7.41
N TYR A 70 -16.31 -1.98 6.69
CA TYR A 70 -16.35 -0.58 7.08
C TYR A 70 -17.57 0.14 6.52
N SER A 71 -18.19 0.98 7.36
CA SER A 71 -19.19 1.96 6.96
C SER A 71 -18.80 3.32 7.58
N GLY A 72 -18.12 4.15 6.80
CA GLY A 72 -17.42 5.33 7.31
C GLY A 72 -16.29 4.94 8.26
N GLU A 73 -16.28 5.53 9.46
CA GLU A 73 -15.27 5.24 10.50
C GLU A 73 -15.59 3.99 11.34
N LYS A 74 -16.82 3.50 11.26
CA LYS A 74 -17.25 2.31 12.01
C LYS A 74 -17.03 1.05 11.20
N PHE A 75 -16.73 -0.03 11.88
CA PHE A 75 -16.63 -1.34 11.26
C PHE A 75 -17.42 -2.40 12.02
N GLU A 76 -17.82 -3.43 11.29
CA GLU A 76 -18.41 -4.65 11.83
C GLU A 76 -17.51 -5.84 11.49
N PRO A 77 -17.15 -6.69 12.49
CA PRO A 77 -16.45 -7.93 12.20
C PRO A 77 -17.38 -8.91 11.49
N THR A 78 -16.84 -9.69 10.57
CA THR A 78 -17.57 -10.75 9.86
C THR A 78 -16.76 -12.02 9.79
N ASP A 79 -17.44 -13.16 9.75
CA ASP A 79 -16.78 -14.45 9.60
C ASP A 79 -16.48 -14.82 8.15
N GLU A 80 -17.21 -14.24 7.20
CA GLU A 80 -17.04 -14.57 5.77
C GLU A 80 -17.43 -13.37 4.90
N VAL A 81 -16.67 -13.17 3.81
CA VAL A 81 -16.99 -12.22 2.74
C VAL A 81 -16.98 -12.95 1.41
N THR A 82 -18.09 -12.88 0.69
CA THR A 82 -18.25 -13.51 -0.62
C THR A 82 -17.81 -12.60 -1.76
N ALA A 83 -17.65 -13.16 -2.93
CA ALA A 83 -17.31 -12.44 -4.17
C ALA A 83 -18.26 -11.26 -4.41
N GLY A 84 -17.68 -10.12 -4.82
CA GLY A 84 -18.35 -8.82 -4.93
C GLY A 84 -18.20 -7.95 -3.67
N GLY A 85 -17.95 -8.54 -2.50
CA GLY A 85 -17.77 -7.83 -1.24
C GLY A 85 -16.39 -7.15 -1.12
N VAL A 86 -16.34 -6.13 -0.27
CA VAL A 86 -15.13 -5.39 0.11
C VAL A 86 -14.93 -5.53 1.60
N CYS A 87 -13.72 -5.84 2.01
CA CYS A 87 -13.37 -5.94 3.43
C CYS A 87 -11.94 -5.46 3.72
N ALA A 88 -11.69 -5.17 4.98
CA ALA A 88 -10.35 -5.00 5.52
C ALA A 88 -9.96 -6.26 6.30
N VAL A 89 -8.76 -6.77 6.05
CA VAL A 89 -8.23 -8.00 6.63
C VAL A 89 -7.08 -7.67 7.55
N LEU A 90 -7.10 -8.23 8.76
CA LEU A 90 -5.99 -8.20 9.71
C LEU A 90 -5.20 -9.51 9.63
N GLY A 91 -3.89 -9.41 9.81
CA GLY A 91 -3.01 -10.58 9.90
C GLY A 91 -2.16 -10.82 8.66
N LEU A 92 -2.28 -9.98 7.63
CA LEU A 92 -1.43 -10.05 6.43
C LEU A 92 -0.34 -8.97 6.54
N SER A 93 0.94 -9.37 6.51
CA SER A 93 2.06 -8.48 6.79
C SER A 93 2.72 -7.85 5.56
N ALA A 94 2.71 -8.53 4.41
CA ALA A 94 3.49 -8.15 3.24
C ALA A 94 2.65 -7.95 1.96
N THR A 95 1.33 -7.82 2.10
CA THR A 95 0.45 -7.44 0.99
C THR A 95 0.69 -6.00 0.58
N TYR A 96 0.37 -5.62 -0.66
CA TYR A 96 0.55 -4.27 -1.19
C TYR A 96 -0.59 -3.86 -2.10
N PRO A 97 -0.85 -2.54 -2.25
CA PRO A 97 -1.86 -2.05 -3.18
C PRO A 97 -1.52 -2.47 -4.63
N GLY A 98 -2.51 -2.98 -5.34
CA GLY A 98 -2.34 -3.50 -6.70
C GLY A 98 -2.08 -5.00 -6.78
N GLN A 99 -1.93 -5.68 -5.64
CA GLN A 99 -1.68 -7.11 -5.59
C GLN A 99 -2.93 -7.92 -5.87
N GLY A 100 -2.77 -8.98 -6.67
CA GLY A 100 -3.75 -10.04 -6.85
C GLY A 100 -3.51 -11.20 -5.88
N LEU A 101 -4.59 -11.75 -5.33
CA LEU A 101 -4.56 -12.93 -4.44
C LEU A 101 -5.41 -14.05 -5.04
N GLY A 102 -5.03 -15.30 -4.75
CA GLY A 102 -5.68 -16.49 -5.31
C GLY A 102 -5.43 -16.59 -6.82
N PHE A 103 -6.48 -16.63 -7.63
CA PHE A 103 -6.35 -16.69 -9.10
C PHE A 103 -6.06 -15.31 -9.74
N GLU A 104 -6.20 -14.21 -8.99
CA GLU A 104 -5.94 -12.87 -9.52
C GLU A 104 -4.45 -12.62 -9.71
N LYS A 105 -4.14 -11.84 -10.75
CA LYS A 105 -2.80 -11.32 -11.01
C LYS A 105 -2.72 -9.88 -10.53
N ASP A 106 -1.49 -9.41 -10.29
CA ASP A 106 -1.22 -8.02 -10.00
C ASP A 106 -1.76 -7.13 -11.13
N PHE A 107 -2.46 -6.06 -10.77
CA PHE A 107 -3.23 -5.27 -11.72
C PHE A 107 -2.89 -3.78 -11.73
N PHE A 108 -2.14 -3.30 -10.72
CA PHE A 108 -1.88 -1.89 -10.57
C PHE A 108 -0.49 -1.52 -11.09
N LYS A 109 -0.47 -0.58 -12.06
CA LYS A 109 0.72 0.18 -12.40
C LYS A 109 0.38 1.65 -12.22
N PRO A 110 1.12 2.41 -11.40
CA PRO A 110 0.91 3.85 -11.27
C PRO A 110 0.99 4.51 -12.64
N VAL A 111 -0.01 5.32 -12.97
CA VAL A 111 -0.03 6.12 -14.23
C VAL A 111 0.81 7.39 -14.06
N LEU A 112 0.81 7.93 -12.83
CA LEU A 112 1.61 9.08 -12.46
C LEU A 112 2.74 8.60 -11.55
N GLU A 113 3.96 9.00 -11.89
CA GLU A 113 5.15 8.76 -11.07
C GLU A 113 5.57 10.07 -10.43
N PRO A 114 5.97 10.07 -9.16
CA PRO A 114 6.54 11.26 -8.51
C PRO A 114 7.77 11.73 -9.28
N VAL A 115 7.89 13.02 -9.45
CA VAL A 115 8.98 13.64 -10.24
C VAL A 115 9.99 14.38 -9.37
N LEU A 116 9.68 14.60 -8.10
CA LEU A 116 10.53 15.35 -7.18
C LEU A 116 11.01 14.44 -6.04
N THR A 117 12.30 14.54 -5.74
CA THR A 117 12.90 13.92 -4.56
C THR A 117 13.15 14.97 -3.51
N TYR A 118 12.62 14.77 -2.33
CA TYR A 118 12.83 15.62 -1.17
C TYR A 118 13.67 14.89 -0.13
N ARG A 119 14.64 15.60 0.45
CA ARG A 119 15.36 15.11 1.63
C ARG A 119 14.52 15.45 2.87
N VAL A 120 14.32 14.46 3.73
CA VAL A 120 13.62 14.63 5.01
C VAL A 120 14.60 15.18 6.04
N LEU A 121 14.29 16.33 6.62
CA LEU A 121 15.05 16.95 7.68
C LEU A 121 14.40 16.57 9.01
N LEU A 122 15.14 15.84 9.83
CA LEU A 122 14.70 15.40 11.16
C LEU A 122 15.24 16.33 12.24
N PRO A 123 14.51 16.52 13.37
CA PRO A 123 15.07 17.14 14.57
C PRO A 123 16.35 16.41 15.03
N ALA A 124 17.29 17.16 15.62
CA ALA A 124 18.61 16.64 16.00
C ALA A 124 18.55 15.47 17.00
N GLU A 125 17.49 15.37 17.76
CA GLU A 125 17.26 14.33 18.76
C GLU A 125 16.79 12.99 18.17
N ILE A 126 16.42 12.99 16.89
CA ILE A 126 15.83 11.81 16.23
C ILE A 126 16.84 11.16 15.30
N SER A 127 17.13 9.90 15.57
CA SER A 127 18.00 9.09 14.72
C SER A 127 17.31 8.74 13.38
N PRO A 128 17.92 9.06 12.23
CA PRO A 128 17.39 8.67 10.94
C PRO A 128 17.19 7.14 10.80
N VAL A 129 18.07 6.36 11.39
CA VAL A 129 18.00 4.89 11.36
C VAL A 129 16.74 4.37 12.07
N GLU A 130 16.39 5.00 13.20
CA GLU A 130 15.20 4.64 13.96
C GLU A 130 13.90 5.19 13.31
N PHE A 131 14.03 6.28 12.57
CA PHE A 131 12.88 6.93 11.94
C PHE A 131 12.52 6.35 10.56
N LEU A 132 13.50 5.85 9.81
CA LEU A 132 13.29 5.24 8.50
C LEU A 132 12.21 4.15 8.48
N PRO A 133 12.12 3.22 9.46
CA PRO A 133 11.05 2.24 9.52
C PRO A 133 9.65 2.86 9.66
N LYS A 134 9.52 4.02 10.33
CA LYS A 134 8.25 4.74 10.47
C LYS A 134 7.79 5.33 9.14
N LEU A 135 8.70 5.91 8.35
CA LEU A 135 8.38 6.38 7.00
C LEU A 135 8.06 5.24 6.05
N ARG A 136 8.72 4.10 6.18
CA ARG A 136 8.37 2.89 5.40
C ARG A 136 6.98 2.35 5.72
N GLN A 137 6.47 2.57 6.93
CA GLN A 137 5.07 2.24 7.22
C GLN A 137 4.09 3.14 6.42
N LEU A 138 4.46 4.40 6.17
CA LEU A 138 3.67 5.29 5.32
C LEU A 138 3.79 4.89 3.84
N GLU A 139 4.96 4.43 3.41
CA GLU A 139 5.17 3.87 2.07
C GLU A 139 4.31 2.63 1.80
N GLU A 140 4.04 1.79 2.82
CA GLU A 140 3.11 0.67 2.66
C GLU A 140 1.69 1.14 2.30
N GLU A 141 1.28 2.31 2.82
CA GLU A 141 -0.03 2.92 2.57
C GLU A 141 -0.06 3.70 1.25
N ASP A 142 1.04 4.37 0.93
CA ASP A 142 1.27 5.10 -0.33
C ASP A 142 2.60 4.67 -0.97
N PRO A 143 2.59 3.64 -1.83
CA PRO A 143 3.81 3.13 -2.47
C PRO A 143 4.53 4.12 -3.38
N GLN A 144 3.93 5.27 -3.68
CA GLN A 144 4.55 6.32 -4.49
C GLN A 144 5.57 7.15 -3.71
N LEU A 145 5.54 7.09 -2.37
CA LEU A 145 6.51 7.80 -1.53
C LEU A 145 7.95 7.33 -1.75
N LEU A 146 8.17 6.09 -2.19
CA LEU A 146 9.47 5.51 -2.54
C LEU A 146 10.57 5.93 -1.54
N VAL A 147 10.37 5.59 -0.26
CA VAL A 147 11.24 5.97 0.84
C VAL A 147 12.60 5.29 0.71
N SER A 148 13.66 6.06 0.66
CA SER A 148 15.03 5.57 0.57
C SER A 148 15.94 6.22 1.61
N GLY A 149 16.96 5.48 2.04
CA GLY A 149 18.00 5.99 2.92
C GLY A 149 19.37 5.76 2.29
N ASN A 150 20.29 6.69 2.46
CA ASN A 150 21.65 6.53 1.99
C ASN A 150 22.62 6.11 3.11
N ALA A 151 23.88 5.85 2.76
CA ALA A 151 24.91 5.44 3.70
C ALA A 151 25.31 6.56 4.70
N THR A 152 24.98 7.81 4.41
CA THR A 152 25.24 8.98 5.28
C THR A 152 24.12 9.19 6.29
N GLY A 153 23.06 8.36 6.27
CA GLY A 153 21.93 8.44 7.18
C GLY A 153 20.88 9.44 6.76
N GLU A 154 20.92 9.97 5.55
CA GLU A 154 19.88 10.85 5.04
C GLU A 154 18.72 10.03 4.47
N ILE A 155 17.51 10.54 4.67
CA ILE A 155 16.28 9.92 4.20
C ILE A 155 15.70 10.77 3.07
N TYR A 156 15.27 10.11 2.01
CA TYR A 156 14.65 10.72 0.86
C TYR A 156 13.27 10.12 0.61
N VAL A 157 12.35 10.97 0.16
CA VAL A 157 11.00 10.59 -0.26
C VAL A 157 10.71 11.20 -1.63
N HIS A 158 9.88 10.51 -2.40
CA HIS A 158 9.42 11.01 -3.70
C HIS A 158 8.03 11.60 -3.55
N LEU A 159 7.84 12.81 -4.04
CA LEU A 159 6.58 13.54 -3.95
C LEU A 159 6.25 14.19 -5.30
N MET A 160 4.97 14.46 -5.52
CA MET A 160 4.49 15.14 -6.73
C MET A 160 4.60 16.67 -6.63
N GLY A 161 4.75 17.21 -5.42
CA GLY A 161 4.85 18.65 -5.19
C GLY A 161 4.73 19.04 -3.71
N GLU A 162 4.74 20.35 -3.47
CA GLU A 162 4.76 20.94 -2.12
C GLU A 162 3.52 20.58 -1.28
N ILE A 163 2.34 20.54 -1.88
CA ILE A 163 1.10 20.16 -1.17
C ILE A 163 1.20 18.76 -0.57
N GLN A 164 1.78 17.80 -1.31
CA GLN A 164 1.97 16.45 -0.80
C GLN A 164 3.02 16.42 0.32
N ALA A 165 4.03 17.29 0.26
CA ALA A 165 5.01 17.44 1.35
C ALA A 165 4.35 17.94 2.63
N GLU A 166 3.49 18.97 2.56
CA GLU A 166 2.73 19.46 3.71
C GLU A 166 1.79 18.41 4.31
N VAL A 167 1.11 17.64 3.46
CA VAL A 167 0.26 16.52 3.90
C VAL A 167 1.09 15.45 4.61
N LEU A 168 2.24 15.07 4.05
CA LEU A 168 3.12 14.09 4.66
C LEU A 168 3.68 14.57 6.00
N GLN A 169 4.06 15.85 6.09
CA GLN A 169 4.52 16.50 7.33
C GLN A 169 3.46 16.42 8.43
N SER A 170 2.22 16.81 8.10
CA SER A 170 1.09 16.74 9.04
C SER A 170 0.79 15.31 9.49
N LEU A 171 0.85 14.35 8.56
CA LEU A 171 0.63 12.95 8.86
C LEU A 171 1.71 12.35 9.77
N VAL A 172 2.97 12.73 9.57
CA VAL A 172 4.09 12.31 10.42
C VAL A 172 3.96 12.88 11.81
N GLU A 173 3.59 14.16 11.93
CA GLU A 173 3.38 14.82 13.21
C GLU A 173 2.21 14.19 13.98
N GLU A 174 1.10 13.94 13.31
CA GLU A 174 -0.09 13.31 13.91
C GLU A 174 0.20 11.89 14.42
N ARG A 175 0.90 11.06 13.61
CA ARG A 175 1.11 9.65 13.94
C ARG A 175 2.28 9.38 14.86
N PHE A 176 3.36 10.13 14.69
CA PHE A 176 4.64 9.83 15.36
C PHE A 176 5.06 10.92 16.33
N GLY A 177 4.34 12.05 16.38
CA GLY A 177 4.66 13.19 17.24
C GLY A 177 5.99 13.86 16.88
N VAL A 178 6.42 13.76 15.63
CA VAL A 178 7.67 14.28 15.11
C VAL A 178 7.40 15.31 14.05
N HIS A 179 7.89 16.53 14.27
CA HIS A 179 7.87 17.55 13.24
C HIS A 179 9.05 17.36 12.29
N ILE A 180 8.77 17.12 11.03
CA ILE A 180 9.78 17.00 9.97
C ILE A 180 9.68 18.20 9.03
N GLU A 181 10.80 18.51 8.39
CA GLU A 181 10.86 19.48 7.31
C GLU A 181 11.42 18.83 6.05
N PHE A 182 11.24 19.48 4.93
CA PHE A 182 11.78 19.03 3.66
C PHE A 182 12.76 20.06 3.11
N ASP A 183 13.89 19.58 2.64
CA ASP A 183 14.79 20.39 1.82
C ASP A 183 14.19 20.58 0.41
N HIS A 184 14.69 21.57 -0.33
CA HIS A 184 14.18 21.82 -1.69
C HIS A 184 14.22 20.57 -2.55
N GLY A 185 13.06 20.26 -3.16
CA GLY A 185 12.94 19.10 -4.04
C GLY A 185 13.85 19.20 -5.26
N SER A 186 14.55 18.13 -5.56
CA SER A 186 15.31 17.99 -6.80
C SER A 186 14.53 17.16 -7.82
N ILE A 187 14.63 17.55 -9.09
CA ILE A 187 13.98 16.83 -10.18
C ILE A 187 14.70 15.50 -10.41
N ILE A 188 13.93 14.42 -10.53
CA ILE A 188 14.46 13.11 -10.89
C ILE A 188 14.66 13.07 -12.40
N TYR A 189 15.91 12.99 -12.82
CA TYR A 189 16.23 12.74 -14.22
C TYR A 189 16.23 11.23 -14.49
N LYS A 190 15.43 10.81 -15.47
CA LYS A 190 15.49 9.43 -15.99
C LYS A 190 16.37 9.43 -17.21
N GLU A 191 17.50 8.74 -17.15
CA GLU A 191 18.35 8.50 -18.30
C GLU A 191 17.84 7.27 -19.05
N THR A 192 17.80 7.35 -20.37
CA THR A 192 17.49 6.23 -21.25
C THR A 192 18.55 6.14 -22.33
N VAL A 193 18.83 4.93 -22.75
CA VAL A 193 19.78 4.70 -23.85
C VAL A 193 19.07 4.99 -25.16
N ALA A 194 19.60 5.94 -25.95
CA ALA A 194 19.00 6.37 -27.21
C ALA A 194 19.16 5.33 -28.36
N ALA A 195 20.02 4.31 -28.18
CA ALA A 195 20.26 3.25 -29.13
C ALA A 195 20.67 1.95 -28.42
N PRO A 196 20.47 0.77 -29.02
CA PRO A 196 20.98 -0.48 -28.47
C PRO A 196 22.50 -0.41 -28.28
N VAL A 197 22.99 -0.75 -27.08
CA VAL A 197 24.41 -0.82 -26.76
C VAL A 197 24.76 -2.29 -26.54
N GLU A 198 25.68 -2.83 -27.33
CA GLU A 198 26.28 -4.15 -27.09
C GLU A 198 27.39 -3.98 -26.05
N GLY A 199 27.27 -4.72 -24.94
CA GLY A 199 28.35 -4.82 -23.97
C GLY A 199 29.49 -5.68 -24.52
N VAL A 200 30.70 -5.21 -24.40
CA VAL A 200 31.95 -5.95 -24.71
C VAL A 200 32.44 -6.60 -23.42
#